data_5af1cb69a5de2265e026c4373a9777b0
#
_entry.id   5af1cb69a5de2265e026c4373a9777b0
#
_cell.length_a   1.000
_cell.length_b   1.000
_cell.length_c   1.000
_cell.angle_alpha   90.00
_cell.angle_beta   90.00
_cell.angle_gamma   90.00
#
_symmetry.space_group_name_H-M   'P 1'
#
loop_
_entity.id
_entity.type
_entity.pdbx_description
1 polymer ?
#
loop_
_entity_poly.entity_id
_entity_poly.type
_entity_poly.pdbx_seq_one_letter_code
_entity_poly.pdbx_strand_id
1 'polypeptide(L)'
;MLTGKAIFLPVFNRIFGAGVFDCNLTVPGVPCCVPCLQATAAANTEAADILEVSIDGVSVKNVRAYRAASPGAFPVTYPENSVVGVAAGNYFPQGADGYWLMLASLAKGAHEIRLHMRAPTTSCGLIEFEVIHHITVTPPGHDRH
;
A
#
# COMPACT_ATOMS: atom_id res chain seq x y z
N MET A 1 -19.60 -5.32 3.56
CA MET A 1 -18.82 -6.37 2.83
C MET A 1 -19.56 -7.69 2.94
N LEU A 2 -19.54 -8.55 1.91
CA LEU A 2 -20.18 -9.88 1.98
C LEU A 2 -19.31 -10.89 2.72
N THR A 3 -19.95 -11.83 3.45
CA THR A 3 -19.25 -12.96 4.09
C THR A 3 -18.49 -13.79 3.05
N GLY A 4 -17.39 -14.43 3.46
CA GLY A 4 -16.57 -15.29 2.59
C GLY A 4 -15.61 -14.54 1.66
N LYS A 5 -15.55 -13.20 1.72
CA LYS A 5 -14.56 -12.42 0.95
C LYS A 5 -13.32 -12.17 1.80
N ALA A 6 -12.15 -12.43 1.21
CA ALA A 6 -10.88 -11.99 1.78
C ALA A 6 -10.71 -10.49 1.63
N ILE A 7 -9.96 -9.88 2.54
CA ILE A 7 -9.60 -8.46 2.49
C ILE A 7 -8.12 -8.35 2.16
N PHE A 8 -7.80 -7.69 1.05
CA PHE A 8 -6.44 -7.28 0.76
C PHE A 8 -6.18 -5.92 1.40
N LEU A 9 -5.25 -5.87 2.33
CA LEU A 9 -4.96 -4.70 3.15
C LEU A 9 -3.52 -4.25 2.90
N PRO A 10 -3.31 -3.15 2.16
CA PRO A 10 -2.00 -2.51 2.10
C PRO A 10 -1.75 -1.79 3.42
N VAL A 11 -0.73 -2.24 4.16
CA VAL A 11 -0.34 -1.63 5.45
C VAL A 11 0.53 -0.41 5.22
N PHE A 12 1.57 -0.58 4.44
CA PHE A 12 2.44 0.48 3.95
C PHE A 12 3.10 0.02 2.66
N ASN A 13 3.01 0.83 1.63
CA ASN A 13 3.64 0.54 0.35
C ASN A 13 4.20 1.80 -0.29
N ARG A 14 5.23 1.62 -1.07
CA ARG A 14 5.86 2.67 -1.89
C ARG A 14 5.87 2.24 -3.33
N ILE A 15 5.58 3.19 -4.20
CA ILE A 15 5.69 3.03 -5.65
C ILE A 15 6.57 4.16 -6.16
N PHE A 16 7.51 3.83 -7.03
CA PHE A 16 8.38 4.79 -7.69
C PHE A 16 8.40 4.51 -9.18
N GLY A 17 8.48 5.57 -9.98
CA GLY A 17 8.49 5.43 -11.42
C GLY A 17 8.81 6.72 -12.15
N ALA A 18 9.06 6.59 -13.44
CA ALA A 18 9.36 7.72 -14.31
C ALA A 18 8.19 8.71 -14.32
N GLY A 19 8.46 9.95 -13.89
CA GLY A 19 7.49 11.04 -13.89
C GLY A 19 6.41 10.98 -12.83
N VAL A 20 6.51 10.05 -11.86
CA VAL A 20 5.51 9.88 -10.79
C VAL A 20 6.19 9.74 -9.44
N PHE A 21 5.77 10.55 -8.48
CA PHE A 21 6.28 10.54 -7.09
C PHE A 21 7.78 10.70 -6.93
N ASP A 22 8.26 11.81 -7.40
CA ASP A 22 9.58 12.28 -7.02
C ASP A 22 9.49 13.01 -5.68
N CYS A 23 9.55 12.28 -4.58
CA CYS A 23 10.01 12.88 -3.34
C CYS A 23 11.48 13.28 -3.53
N ASN A 24 11.77 14.30 -4.33
CA ASN A 24 13.10 14.77 -4.72
C ASN A 24 14.01 13.75 -5.47
N LEU A 25 13.44 12.75 -6.11
CA LEU A 25 14.21 11.77 -6.91
C LEU A 25 14.46 12.19 -8.36
N THR A 26 14.11 13.39 -8.77
CA THR A 26 14.64 13.99 -9.99
C THR A 26 16.09 14.43 -9.75
N VAL A 27 16.99 13.47 -9.59
CA VAL A 27 18.39 13.73 -9.85
C VAL A 27 18.53 13.79 -11.37
N PRO A 28 18.76 14.98 -11.97
CA PRO A 28 18.95 15.08 -13.41
C PRO A 28 20.07 14.14 -13.84
N GLY A 29 19.82 13.26 -14.80
CA GLY A 29 20.82 12.35 -15.37
C GLY A 29 20.92 10.97 -14.75
N VAL A 30 20.11 10.61 -13.76
CA VAL A 30 20.00 9.21 -13.31
C VAL A 30 19.00 8.50 -14.21
N PRO A 31 19.43 7.46 -14.97
CA PRO A 31 18.49 6.69 -15.77
C PRO A 31 17.48 6.01 -14.84
N CYS A 32 16.20 6.11 -15.19
CA CYS A 32 15.13 5.43 -14.48
C CYS A 32 15.20 3.93 -14.77
N CYS A 33 16.15 3.26 -14.11
CA CYS A 33 16.32 1.82 -14.29
C CYS A 33 15.37 1.07 -13.34
N VAL A 34 14.79 -0.03 -13.82
CA VAL A 34 13.86 -0.85 -13.02
C VAL A 34 14.46 -1.28 -11.67
N PRO A 35 15.70 -1.79 -11.60
CA PRO A 35 16.34 -2.11 -10.33
C PRO A 35 16.48 -0.90 -9.40
N CYS A 36 16.70 0.30 -9.94
CA CYS A 36 16.82 1.53 -9.16
C CYS A 36 15.47 1.90 -8.50
N LEU A 37 14.38 1.79 -9.25
CA LEU A 37 13.03 2.07 -8.75
C LEU A 37 12.64 1.10 -7.63
N GLN A 38 12.91 -0.18 -7.83
CA GLN A 38 12.67 -1.20 -6.81
C GLN A 38 13.54 -1.00 -5.57
N ALA A 39 14.83 -0.69 -5.74
CA ALA A 39 15.73 -0.41 -4.62
C ALA A 39 15.29 0.82 -3.82
N THR A 40 14.81 1.86 -4.50
CA THR A 40 14.29 3.06 -3.84
C THR A 40 13.00 2.75 -3.07
N ALA A 41 12.08 2.01 -3.67
CA ALA A 41 10.86 1.57 -3.00
C ALA A 41 11.20 0.73 -1.77
N ALA A 42 12.12 -0.22 -1.91
CA ALA A 42 12.61 -1.07 -0.83
C ALA A 42 13.23 -0.27 0.32
N ALA A 43 14.12 0.66 0.04
CA ALA A 43 14.77 1.48 1.06
C ALA A 43 13.75 2.31 1.86
N ASN A 44 12.73 2.87 1.20
CA ASN A 44 11.66 3.61 1.87
C ASN A 44 10.77 2.67 2.71
N THR A 45 10.48 1.47 2.23
CA THR A 45 9.68 0.48 2.94
C THR A 45 10.44 -0.06 4.17
N GLU A 46 11.73 -0.31 4.05
CA GLU A 46 12.61 -0.74 5.15
C GLU A 46 12.74 0.30 6.26
N ALA A 47 12.65 1.58 5.93
CA ALA A 47 12.72 2.67 6.89
C ALA A 47 11.56 2.68 7.91
N ALA A 48 10.49 1.91 7.68
CA ALA A 48 9.38 1.84 8.60
C ALA A 48 9.84 1.30 9.97
N ASP A 49 9.76 2.12 11.01
CA ASP A 49 10.08 1.76 12.40
C ASP A 49 8.83 1.37 13.20
N ILE A 50 7.64 1.89 12.84
CA ILE A 50 6.35 1.45 13.35
C ILE A 50 5.55 0.81 12.21
N LEU A 51 5.08 -0.41 12.46
CA LEU A 51 4.16 -1.17 11.60
C LEU A 51 3.23 -1.97 12.50
N GLU A 52 2.12 -1.38 12.86
CA GLU A 52 1.15 -1.96 13.77
C GLU A 52 -0.18 -2.13 13.06
N VAL A 53 -0.75 -3.31 13.20
CA VAL A 53 -2.09 -3.65 12.69
C VAL A 53 -2.83 -4.37 13.79
N SER A 54 -4.07 -3.98 14.02
CA SER A 54 -4.98 -4.73 14.89
C SER A 54 -6.32 -4.94 14.20
N ILE A 55 -6.97 -6.05 14.55
CA ILE A 55 -8.31 -6.40 14.09
C ILE A 55 -9.14 -6.67 15.33
N ASP A 56 -10.19 -5.89 15.53
CA ASP A 56 -11.05 -5.96 16.72
C ASP A 56 -10.25 -5.90 18.03
N GLY A 57 -9.22 -5.05 18.07
CA GLY A 57 -8.31 -4.88 19.20
C GLY A 57 -7.24 -5.97 19.35
N VAL A 58 -7.23 -7.01 18.51
CA VAL A 58 -6.21 -8.05 18.53
C VAL A 58 -5.09 -7.71 17.55
N SER A 59 -3.85 -7.57 18.08
CA SER A 59 -2.70 -7.23 17.25
C SER A 59 -2.30 -8.36 16.30
N VAL A 60 -2.07 -8.01 15.04
CA VAL A 60 -1.49 -8.89 14.03
C VAL A 60 0.00 -9.04 14.31
N LYS A 61 0.45 -10.28 14.52
CA LYS A 61 1.86 -10.54 14.81
C LYS A 61 2.68 -10.57 13.53
N ASN A 62 3.94 -10.12 13.65
CA ASN A 62 4.95 -10.25 12.60
C ASN A 62 4.55 -9.63 11.26
N VAL A 63 3.97 -8.42 11.26
CA VAL A 63 3.55 -7.71 10.04
C VAL A 63 4.69 -7.60 9.02
N ARG A 64 5.94 -7.49 9.50
CA ARG A 64 7.13 -7.40 8.63
C ARG A 64 7.38 -8.65 7.77
N ALA A 65 6.86 -9.81 8.15
CA ALA A 65 6.96 -11.04 7.36
C ALA A 65 6.11 -11.00 6.07
N TYR A 66 5.18 -10.07 5.98
CA TYR A 66 4.28 -9.91 4.83
C TYR A 66 4.76 -8.84 3.85
N ARG A 67 6.08 -8.66 3.75
CA ARG A 67 6.68 -7.79 2.75
C ARG A 67 6.74 -8.47 1.40
N ALA A 68 6.39 -7.72 0.36
CA ALA A 68 6.56 -8.14 -1.02
C ALA A 68 6.88 -6.96 -1.92
N ALA A 69 7.85 -7.16 -2.80
CA ALA A 69 8.16 -6.24 -3.89
C ALA A 69 7.44 -6.65 -5.18
N SER A 70 7.25 -5.72 -6.11
CA SER A 70 6.83 -6.08 -7.45
C SER A 70 7.87 -6.99 -8.11
N PRO A 71 7.46 -8.06 -8.82
CA PRO A 71 8.41 -9.01 -9.44
C PRO A 71 9.20 -8.38 -10.60
N GLY A 72 8.75 -7.24 -11.09
CA GLY A 72 9.38 -6.46 -12.17
C GLY A 72 8.72 -5.09 -12.29
N ALA A 73 9.04 -4.38 -13.36
CA ALA A 73 8.37 -3.14 -13.69
C ALA A 73 6.96 -3.42 -14.22
N PHE A 74 6.04 -2.51 -13.93
CA PHE A 74 4.67 -2.55 -14.39
C PHE A 74 4.19 -1.15 -14.84
N PRO A 75 3.20 -1.06 -15.75
CA PRO A 75 2.58 0.21 -16.09
C PRO A 75 1.51 0.59 -15.06
N VAL A 76 1.33 1.91 -14.86
CA VAL A 76 0.21 2.46 -14.10
C VAL A 76 -0.49 3.50 -14.95
N THR A 77 -1.81 3.38 -15.08
CA THR A 77 -2.63 4.38 -15.75
C THR A 77 -3.27 5.28 -14.69
N TYR A 78 -2.95 6.57 -14.74
CA TYR A 78 -3.55 7.58 -13.88
C TYR A 78 -4.74 8.25 -14.60
N PRO A 79 -5.88 8.39 -13.93
CA PRO A 79 -7.04 9.10 -14.47
C PRO A 79 -6.83 10.62 -14.42
N GLU A 80 -7.72 11.35 -15.09
CA GLU A 80 -7.87 12.79 -14.86
C GLU A 80 -8.19 13.05 -13.38
N ASN A 81 -7.67 14.14 -12.84
CA ASN A 81 -7.82 14.51 -11.44
C ASN A 81 -7.29 13.44 -10.45
N SER A 82 -6.20 12.78 -10.80
CA SER A 82 -5.51 11.85 -9.90
C SER A 82 -5.21 12.51 -8.56
N VAL A 83 -5.58 11.87 -7.46
CA VAL A 83 -5.34 12.34 -6.08
C VAL A 83 -3.85 12.53 -5.76
N VAL A 84 -2.97 11.96 -6.57
CA VAL A 84 -1.52 12.08 -6.44
C VAL A 84 -0.92 13.22 -7.25
N GLY A 85 -1.76 14.02 -7.92
CA GLY A 85 -1.32 15.21 -8.66
C GLY A 85 -0.57 14.91 -9.95
N VAL A 86 -0.64 13.67 -10.45
CA VAL A 86 -0.03 13.24 -11.72
C VAL A 86 -1.03 13.44 -12.85
N ALA A 87 -0.57 13.94 -13.99
CA ALA A 87 -1.41 14.10 -15.17
C ALA A 87 -1.99 12.74 -15.64
N ALA A 88 -3.18 12.77 -16.27
CA ALA A 88 -3.74 11.56 -16.86
C ALA A 88 -2.78 10.96 -17.89
N GLY A 89 -2.62 9.64 -17.86
CA GLY A 89 -1.75 8.96 -18.81
C GLY A 89 -1.28 7.60 -18.29
N ASN A 90 -0.53 6.92 -19.15
CA ASN A 90 0.10 5.65 -18.83
C ASN A 90 1.59 5.86 -18.57
N TYR A 91 2.03 5.46 -17.39
CA TYR A 91 3.38 5.67 -16.89
C TYR A 91 4.12 4.34 -16.73
N PHE A 92 5.27 4.23 -17.37
CA PHE A 92 6.15 3.07 -17.33
C PHE A 92 7.63 3.53 -17.41
N PRO A 93 8.55 2.90 -16.69
CA PRO A 93 8.39 1.81 -15.75
C PRO A 93 7.98 2.30 -14.36
N GLN A 94 7.26 1.46 -13.61
CA GLN A 94 6.98 1.65 -12.18
C GLN A 94 7.48 0.43 -11.41
N GLY A 95 7.95 0.64 -10.18
CA GLY A 95 8.36 -0.41 -9.25
C GLY A 95 7.78 -0.16 -7.87
N ALA A 96 7.40 -1.21 -7.16
CA ALA A 96 6.80 -1.10 -5.85
C ALA A 96 7.41 -2.07 -4.83
N ASP A 97 7.32 -1.69 -3.57
CA ASP A 97 7.64 -2.53 -2.42
C ASP A 97 6.68 -2.16 -1.28
N GLY A 98 6.34 -3.12 -0.43
CA GLY A 98 5.40 -2.84 0.65
C GLY A 98 5.10 -4.01 1.55
N TYR A 99 4.33 -3.72 2.60
CA TYR A 99 3.76 -4.70 3.52
C TYR A 99 2.28 -4.87 3.21
N TRP A 100 1.88 -6.11 2.91
CA TRP A 100 0.56 -6.44 2.38
C TRP A 100 -0.04 -7.59 3.17
N LEU A 101 -1.20 -7.39 3.77
CA LEU A 101 -1.91 -8.44 4.47
C LEU A 101 -3.06 -8.96 3.62
N MET A 102 -3.19 -10.27 3.55
CA MET A 102 -4.40 -10.93 3.05
C MET A 102 -5.15 -11.50 4.24
N LEU A 103 -6.19 -10.82 4.66
CA LEU A 103 -7.03 -11.27 5.76
C LEU A 103 -8.04 -12.29 5.26
N ALA A 104 -8.21 -13.37 6.00
CA ALA A 104 -9.32 -14.28 5.78
C ALA A 104 -10.66 -13.54 5.96
N SER A 105 -11.75 -14.14 5.51
CA SER A 105 -13.07 -13.55 5.70
C SER A 105 -13.37 -13.34 7.18
N LEU A 106 -13.80 -12.14 7.52
CA LEU A 106 -14.28 -11.83 8.86
C LEU A 106 -15.67 -12.44 9.09
N ALA A 107 -16.02 -12.68 10.35
CA ALA A 107 -17.34 -13.13 10.74
C ALA A 107 -18.41 -12.09 10.37
N LYS A 108 -19.69 -12.49 10.44
CA LYS A 108 -20.79 -11.54 10.31
C LYS A 108 -20.78 -10.57 11.49
N GLY A 109 -20.88 -9.27 11.23
CA GLY A 109 -20.92 -8.26 12.27
C GLY A 109 -20.12 -7.01 11.91
N ALA A 110 -19.94 -6.14 12.90
CA ALA A 110 -19.10 -4.96 12.82
C ALA A 110 -17.69 -5.33 13.25
N HIS A 111 -16.71 -4.80 12.52
CA HIS A 111 -15.28 -5.02 12.77
C HIS A 111 -14.53 -3.70 12.65
N GLU A 112 -13.45 -3.57 13.40
CA GLU A 112 -12.51 -2.48 13.32
C GLU A 112 -11.13 -3.03 12.91
N ILE A 113 -10.55 -2.44 11.85
CA ILE A 113 -9.16 -2.67 11.49
C ILE A 113 -8.41 -1.36 11.69
N ARG A 114 -7.42 -1.36 12.56
CA ARG A 114 -6.57 -0.21 12.85
C ARG A 114 -5.17 -0.45 12.31
N LEU A 115 -4.65 0.55 11.61
CA LEU A 115 -3.30 0.59 11.08
C LEU A 115 -2.57 1.78 11.69
N HIS A 116 -1.37 1.58 12.20
CA HIS A 116 -0.44 2.66 12.53
C HIS A 116 0.92 2.35 11.90
N MET A 117 1.41 3.27 11.10
CA MET A 117 2.72 3.15 10.49
C MET A 117 3.51 4.44 10.62
N ARG A 118 4.82 4.29 10.78
CA ARG A 118 5.78 5.38 10.75
C ARG A 118 7.03 4.95 10.00
N ALA A 119 7.52 5.80 9.11
CA ALA A 119 8.74 5.58 8.35
C ALA A 119 9.52 6.89 8.20
N PRO A 120 10.64 7.07 8.91
CA PRO A 120 11.55 8.18 8.70
C PRO A 120 12.40 7.93 7.44
N THR A 121 11.88 8.31 6.27
CA THR A 121 12.56 8.06 5.01
C THR A 121 13.56 9.16 4.67
N THR A 122 14.65 8.81 4.00
CA THR A 122 15.67 9.79 3.58
C THR A 122 15.22 10.62 2.38
N SER A 123 14.35 10.06 1.54
CA SER A 123 13.88 10.70 0.29
C SER A 123 12.62 11.56 0.47
N CYS A 124 11.73 11.17 1.39
CA CYS A 124 10.43 11.81 1.58
C CYS A 124 10.22 12.38 3.00
N GLY A 125 11.27 12.33 3.85
CA GLY A 125 11.16 12.75 5.25
C GLY A 125 10.30 11.78 6.08
N LEU A 126 9.72 12.27 7.16
CA LEU A 126 8.86 11.47 8.04
C LEU A 126 7.50 11.24 7.38
N ILE A 127 7.16 9.97 7.23
CA ILE A 127 5.81 9.54 6.84
C ILE A 127 5.20 8.84 8.05
N GLU A 128 4.10 9.35 8.56
CA GLU A 128 3.37 8.74 9.67
C GLU A 128 1.88 8.93 9.48
N PHE A 129 1.12 7.86 9.69
CA PHE A 129 -0.34 7.91 9.69
C PHE A 129 -0.95 6.80 10.53
N GLU A 130 -2.14 7.10 11.01
CA GLU A 130 -3.05 6.12 11.61
C GLU A 130 -4.35 6.09 10.80
N VAL A 131 -4.82 4.88 10.47
CA VAL A 131 -6.06 4.66 9.73
C VAL A 131 -6.93 3.67 10.48
N ILE A 132 -8.20 3.99 10.64
CA ILE A 132 -9.20 3.11 11.23
C ILE A 132 -10.25 2.80 10.19
N HIS A 133 -10.39 1.52 9.86
CA HIS A 133 -11.43 1.03 8.98
C HIS A 133 -12.55 0.40 9.79
N HIS A 134 -13.75 0.96 9.72
CA HIS A 134 -14.96 0.34 10.24
C HIS A 134 -15.63 -0.48 9.13
N ILE A 135 -15.72 -1.79 9.31
CA ILE A 135 -16.23 -2.72 8.32
C ILE A 135 -17.46 -3.44 8.89
N THR A 136 -18.54 -3.44 8.13
CA THR A 136 -19.71 -4.29 8.46
C THR A 136 -19.77 -5.45 7.47
N VAL A 137 -19.72 -6.68 7.99
CA VAL A 137 -19.87 -7.92 7.22
C VAL A 137 -21.32 -8.38 7.29
N THR A 138 -21.95 -8.47 6.11
CA THR A 138 -23.34 -8.92 5.95
C THR A 138 -23.39 -10.26 5.22
N PRO A 139 -24.39 -11.11 5.48
CA PRO A 139 -24.63 -12.30 4.67
C PRO A 139 -24.84 -11.92 3.20
N PRO A 140 -24.58 -12.84 2.26
CA PRO A 140 -25.03 -12.65 0.88
C PRO A 140 -26.54 -12.39 0.90
N GLY A 141 -26.98 -11.34 0.22
CA GLY A 141 -28.41 -11.10 0.04
C GLY A 141 -29.02 -12.32 -0.68
N HIS A 142 -30.15 -12.81 -0.20
CA HIS A 142 -30.99 -13.64 -1.05
C HIS A 142 -31.58 -12.70 -2.10
N ASP A 143 -31.03 -12.69 -3.31
CA ASP A 143 -31.71 -12.14 -4.45
C ASP A 143 -33.02 -12.93 -4.60
N ARG A 144 -34.10 -12.33 -4.13
CA ARG A 144 -35.45 -12.82 -4.47
C ARG A 144 -35.70 -12.40 -5.91
N HIS A 145 -35.53 -13.35 -6.79
CA HIS A 145 -36.06 -13.27 -8.15
C HIS A 145 -37.58 -13.28 -8.13
#